data_1bbfc8941c3680f225e3d943847ff475
#
_entry.id   1bbfc8941c3680f225e3d943847ff475
#
_cell.length_a   1.000
_cell.length_b   1.000
_cell.length_c   1.000
_cell.angle_alpha   90.00
_cell.angle_beta   90.00
_cell.angle_gamma   90.00
#
_symmetry.space_group_name_H-M   'P 1'
#
loop_
_entity.id
_entity.type
_entity.pdbx_description
1 polymer ?
#
loop_
_entity_poly.entity_id
_entity_poly.type
_entity_poly.pdbx_seq_one_letter_code
_entity_poly.pdbx_strand_id
1 'polypeptide(L)'
;DTGKVTDFEEKPANPRSNLASMGIYIFSWKVLRDALIELKDQQSCDFGKHIIPYCFKNNKRLFAYEFNGYWKDVGTLGSYWEANMELIDLIPEFNLYEEFWKIYTKCDTIEPQYIAPGAKVERCIIGEAAEIHGAVINSVIGPNVYIGPGAVVRDSIIMKDTSIGRDVTIDKSIIAENCRIEDGVTLGIGEAAPNKLNAVSYTHLTLPTIL
;
A
#
# COMPACT_ATOMS: atom_id res chain seq x y z
N ASP A 1 -1.73 -29.18 20.75
CA ASP A 1 -2.44 -27.91 20.56
C ASP A 1 -3.27 -28.01 19.30
N THR A 2 -4.55 -27.81 19.43
CA THR A 2 -5.51 -28.05 18.34
C THR A 2 -5.76 -26.81 17.50
N GLY A 3 -5.10 -25.66 17.77
CA GLY A 3 -5.40 -24.37 17.14
C GLY A 3 -6.81 -23.83 17.45
N LYS A 4 -7.54 -24.44 18.38
CA LYS A 4 -8.88 -24.02 18.74
C LYS A 4 -8.84 -22.66 19.43
N VAL A 5 -9.57 -21.69 18.89
CA VAL A 5 -9.71 -20.37 19.51
C VAL A 5 -10.61 -20.48 20.73
N THR A 6 -10.07 -20.10 21.89
CA THR A 6 -10.78 -20.14 23.17
C THR A 6 -11.29 -18.77 23.59
N ASP A 7 -10.71 -17.71 23.03
CA ASP A 7 -11.06 -16.33 23.33
C ASP A 7 -10.74 -15.41 22.14
N PHE A 8 -11.51 -14.33 22.01
CA PHE A 8 -11.32 -13.33 20.96
C PHE A 8 -11.79 -11.97 21.44
N GLU A 9 -10.95 -10.97 21.33
CA GLU A 9 -11.28 -9.58 21.64
C GLU A 9 -10.97 -8.69 20.42
N GLU A 10 -11.92 -7.88 20.02
CA GLU A 10 -11.73 -6.94 18.90
C GLU A 10 -11.10 -5.64 19.40
N LYS A 11 -9.88 -5.36 18.97
CA LYS A 11 -9.13 -4.11 19.27
C LYS A 11 -9.12 -3.75 20.76
N PRO A 12 -8.72 -4.64 21.66
CA PRO A 12 -8.66 -4.35 23.08
C PRO A 12 -7.60 -3.28 23.38
N ALA A 13 -7.86 -2.41 24.36
CA ALA A 13 -6.90 -1.38 24.78
C ALA A 13 -5.62 -2.00 25.37
N ASN A 14 -5.75 -3.16 26.04
CA ASN A 14 -4.63 -3.92 26.60
C ASN A 14 -4.74 -5.38 26.10
N PRO A 15 -4.11 -5.70 24.96
CA PRO A 15 -4.18 -7.05 24.41
C PRO A 15 -3.51 -8.08 25.33
N ARG A 16 -4.17 -9.22 25.51
CA ARG A 16 -3.63 -10.33 26.32
C ARG A 16 -2.66 -11.24 25.55
N SER A 17 -2.55 -11.06 24.26
CA SER A 17 -1.72 -11.84 23.35
C SER A 17 -1.20 -10.96 22.23
N ASN A 18 -0.08 -11.36 21.62
CA ASN A 18 0.46 -10.77 20.40
C ASN A 18 -0.07 -11.46 19.13
N LEU A 19 -0.96 -12.44 19.25
CA LEU A 19 -1.61 -13.05 18.10
C LEU A 19 -2.76 -12.15 17.66
N ALA A 20 -2.65 -11.62 16.46
CA ALA A 20 -3.65 -10.74 15.85
C ALA A 20 -4.33 -11.41 14.65
N SER A 21 -5.62 -11.13 14.46
CA SER A 21 -6.31 -11.55 13.25
C SER A 21 -5.82 -10.75 12.05
N MET A 22 -5.44 -11.45 10.97
CA MET A 22 -5.07 -10.85 9.70
C MET A 22 -6.30 -10.37 8.89
N GLY A 23 -7.52 -10.53 9.40
CA GLY A 23 -8.74 -10.21 8.66
C GLY A 23 -9.09 -11.22 7.56
N ILE A 24 -8.43 -12.37 7.54
CA ILE A 24 -8.65 -13.44 6.55
C ILE A 24 -9.38 -14.60 7.23
N TYR A 25 -10.55 -14.97 6.69
CA TYR A 25 -11.42 -15.95 7.31
C TYR A 25 -11.93 -16.98 6.30
N ILE A 26 -12.00 -18.23 6.76
CA ILE A 26 -12.62 -19.33 6.00
C ILE A 26 -13.81 -19.85 6.80
N PHE A 27 -14.98 -19.82 6.21
CA PHE A 27 -16.22 -20.29 6.83
C PHE A 27 -16.87 -21.43 6.07
N SER A 28 -17.52 -22.35 6.80
CA SER A 28 -18.59 -23.13 6.21
C SER A 28 -19.72 -22.18 5.81
N TRP A 29 -20.14 -22.21 4.54
CA TRP A 29 -21.17 -21.29 4.03
C TRP A 29 -22.45 -21.26 4.90
N LYS A 30 -22.90 -22.42 5.36
CA LYS A 30 -24.07 -22.50 6.24
C LYS A 30 -23.89 -21.66 7.52
N VAL A 31 -22.71 -21.73 8.16
CA VAL A 31 -22.42 -20.98 9.39
C VAL A 31 -22.41 -19.48 9.12
N LEU A 32 -21.73 -19.06 8.07
CA LEU A 32 -21.65 -17.64 7.70
C LEU A 32 -23.04 -17.10 7.33
N ARG A 33 -23.77 -17.82 6.48
CA ARG A 33 -25.13 -17.43 6.07
C ARG A 33 -26.07 -17.25 7.27
N ASP A 34 -26.08 -18.21 8.18
CA ASP A 34 -26.93 -18.17 9.37
C ASP A 34 -26.57 -16.97 10.27
N ALA A 35 -25.26 -16.67 10.43
CA ALA A 35 -24.79 -15.49 11.13
C ALA A 35 -25.25 -14.19 10.45
N LEU A 36 -25.09 -14.09 9.13
CA LEU A 36 -25.48 -12.89 8.37
C LEU A 36 -27.00 -12.65 8.38
N ILE A 37 -27.80 -13.71 8.34
CA ILE A 37 -29.27 -13.60 8.46
C ILE A 37 -29.69 -13.11 9.84
N GLU A 38 -29.07 -13.64 10.90
CA GLU A 38 -29.35 -13.24 12.27
C GLU A 38 -28.96 -11.78 12.55
N LEU A 39 -27.88 -11.33 11.92
CA LEU A 39 -27.31 -9.99 12.13
C LEU A 39 -27.79 -8.95 11.09
N LYS A 40 -28.72 -9.31 10.18
CA LYS A 40 -29.13 -8.48 9.05
C LYS A 40 -29.72 -7.12 9.43
N ASP A 41 -30.36 -7.02 10.60
CA ASP A 41 -31.04 -5.81 11.05
C ASP A 41 -30.10 -4.83 11.80
N GLN A 42 -28.80 -5.17 11.90
CA GLN A 42 -27.80 -4.27 12.46
C GLN A 42 -27.37 -3.21 11.43
N GLN A 43 -27.07 -2.03 11.89
CA GLN A 43 -26.63 -0.90 11.05
C GLN A 43 -25.33 -1.20 10.26
N SER A 44 -24.48 -2.07 10.80
CA SER A 44 -23.25 -2.55 10.15
C SER A 44 -22.96 -3.98 10.61
N CYS A 45 -22.36 -4.77 9.74
CA CYS A 45 -21.93 -6.12 10.07
C CYS A 45 -20.42 -6.25 9.83
N ASP A 46 -19.67 -6.40 10.90
CA ASP A 46 -18.21 -6.53 10.92
C ASP A 46 -17.82 -7.93 11.42
N PHE A 47 -16.79 -8.52 10.83
CA PHE A 47 -16.38 -9.88 11.19
C PHE A 47 -15.87 -9.97 12.64
N GLY A 48 -15.00 -9.06 13.05
CA GLY A 48 -14.42 -9.05 14.39
C GLY A 48 -15.43 -8.68 15.46
N LYS A 49 -16.27 -7.66 15.21
CA LYS A 49 -17.22 -7.15 16.20
C LYS A 49 -18.52 -7.97 16.32
N HIS A 50 -18.92 -8.64 15.23
CA HIS A 50 -20.25 -9.22 15.16
C HIS A 50 -20.23 -10.72 14.82
N ILE A 51 -19.61 -11.12 13.70
CA ILE A 51 -19.66 -12.50 13.21
C ILE A 51 -18.89 -13.46 14.12
N ILE A 52 -17.66 -13.13 14.50
CA ILE A 52 -16.86 -14.00 15.37
C ILE A 52 -17.49 -14.12 16.77
N PRO A 53 -17.90 -13.04 17.46
CA PRO A 53 -18.64 -13.14 18.71
C PRO A 53 -19.96 -13.92 18.60
N TYR A 54 -20.70 -13.76 17.49
CA TYR A 54 -21.88 -14.59 17.22
C TYR A 54 -21.53 -16.08 17.18
N CYS A 55 -20.44 -16.43 16.48
CA CYS A 55 -19.98 -17.81 16.41
C CYS A 55 -19.60 -18.38 17.79
N PHE A 56 -18.94 -17.59 18.62
CA PHE A 56 -18.65 -17.98 20.01
C PHE A 56 -19.92 -18.20 20.82
N LYS A 57 -20.84 -17.24 20.80
CA LYS A 57 -22.11 -17.31 21.53
C LYS A 57 -22.94 -18.55 21.12
N ASN A 58 -22.86 -18.95 19.86
CA ASN A 58 -23.57 -20.10 19.34
C ASN A 58 -22.74 -21.39 19.33
N ASN A 59 -21.67 -21.46 20.15
CA ASN A 59 -20.82 -22.64 20.32
C ASN A 59 -20.29 -23.22 18.98
N LYS A 60 -20.01 -22.36 17.99
CA LYS A 60 -19.37 -22.80 16.76
C LYS A 60 -17.90 -23.08 17.01
N ARG A 61 -17.33 -24.01 16.27
CA ARG A 61 -15.91 -24.35 16.38
C ARG A 61 -15.11 -23.35 15.57
N LEU A 62 -14.25 -22.57 16.25
CA LEU A 62 -13.31 -21.63 15.64
C LEU A 62 -11.89 -22.15 15.83
N PHE A 63 -11.11 -22.09 14.76
CA PHE A 63 -9.71 -22.47 14.77
C PHE A 63 -8.88 -21.34 14.19
N ALA A 64 -7.73 -21.07 14.79
CA ALA A 64 -6.73 -20.17 14.26
C ALA A 64 -5.68 -20.98 13.50
N TYR A 65 -5.26 -20.45 12.38
CA TYR A 65 -4.07 -20.86 11.66
C TYR A 65 -2.98 -19.81 11.90
N GLU A 66 -1.90 -20.20 12.53
CA GLU A 66 -0.75 -19.31 12.75
C GLU A 66 0.02 -19.19 11.44
N PHE A 67 -0.01 -17.98 10.85
CA PHE A 67 0.68 -17.68 9.61
C PHE A 67 2.08 -17.13 9.91
N ASN A 68 3.11 -17.78 9.35
CA ASN A 68 4.51 -17.43 9.54
C ASN A 68 5.15 -16.79 8.29
N GLY A 69 4.35 -16.32 7.34
CA GLY A 69 4.81 -15.62 6.15
C GLY A 69 4.77 -14.10 6.30
N TYR A 70 5.15 -13.40 5.24
CA TYR A 70 5.06 -11.95 5.18
C TYR A 70 3.59 -11.51 5.24
N TRP A 71 3.30 -10.62 6.17
CA TRP A 71 2.02 -9.92 6.27
C TRP A 71 2.24 -8.51 6.80
N LYS A 72 1.64 -7.52 6.17
CA LYS A 72 1.71 -6.11 6.61
C LYS A 72 0.34 -5.45 6.51
N ASP A 73 -0.07 -4.80 7.59
CA ASP A 73 -1.24 -3.93 7.60
C ASP A 73 -0.87 -2.56 7.03
N VAL A 74 -1.49 -2.19 5.91
CA VAL A 74 -1.28 -0.92 5.21
C VAL A 74 -2.38 0.11 5.51
N GLY A 75 -2.99 0.03 6.68
CA GLY A 75 -4.09 0.89 7.11
C GLY A 75 -3.72 2.37 7.35
N THR A 76 -2.45 2.74 7.27
CA THR A 76 -1.98 4.14 7.39
C THR A 76 -1.09 4.52 6.21
N LEU A 77 -0.95 5.83 5.92
CA LEU A 77 -0.02 6.31 4.88
C LEU A 77 1.43 5.88 5.16
N GLY A 78 1.83 5.88 6.43
CA GLY A 78 3.16 5.43 6.84
C GLY A 78 3.40 3.96 6.52
N SER A 79 2.50 3.07 6.95
CA SER A 79 2.63 1.63 6.69
C SER A 79 2.50 1.29 5.19
N TYR A 80 1.71 2.04 4.42
CA TYR A 80 1.65 1.92 2.97
C TYR A 80 2.99 2.31 2.32
N TRP A 81 3.58 3.43 2.73
CA TRP A 81 4.89 3.86 2.24
C TRP A 81 5.98 2.84 2.60
N GLU A 82 6.05 2.40 3.85
CA GLU A 82 7.00 1.39 4.30
C GLU A 82 6.88 0.09 3.50
N ALA A 83 5.66 -0.43 3.31
CA ALA A 83 5.44 -1.65 2.54
C ALA A 83 5.94 -1.55 1.10
N ASN A 84 5.79 -0.38 0.46
CA ASN A 84 6.34 -0.14 -0.89
C ASN A 84 7.87 -0.03 -0.88
N MET A 85 8.47 0.60 0.13
CA MET A 85 9.93 0.69 0.25
C MET A 85 10.57 -0.69 0.51
N GLU A 86 9.92 -1.55 1.28
CA GLU A 86 10.37 -2.94 1.50
C GLU A 86 10.44 -3.75 0.19
N LEU A 87 9.58 -3.47 -0.79
CA LEU A 87 9.58 -4.17 -2.09
C LEU A 87 10.81 -3.86 -2.95
N ILE A 88 11.46 -2.72 -2.75
CA ILE A 88 12.65 -2.31 -3.51
C ILE A 88 13.97 -2.69 -2.82
N ASP A 89 13.93 -3.37 -1.71
CA ASP A 89 15.12 -3.92 -1.07
C ASP A 89 15.79 -4.97 -1.95
N LEU A 90 17.10 -5.15 -1.76
CA LEU A 90 17.90 -6.09 -2.55
C LEU A 90 17.37 -7.54 -2.44
N ILE A 91 16.91 -7.91 -1.26
CA ILE A 91 16.27 -9.19 -0.98
C ILE A 91 14.99 -8.88 -0.22
N PRO A 92 13.89 -8.54 -0.92
CA PRO A 92 12.64 -8.23 -0.28
C PRO A 92 12.06 -9.49 0.39
N GLU A 93 11.51 -9.33 1.59
CA GLU A 93 10.83 -10.42 2.28
C GLU A 93 9.59 -10.90 1.49
N PHE A 94 8.93 -9.97 0.81
CA PHE A 94 7.83 -10.26 -0.11
C PHE A 94 8.32 -10.20 -1.57
N ASN A 95 8.38 -11.36 -2.23
CA ASN A 95 8.89 -11.48 -3.59
C ASN A 95 7.78 -11.28 -4.64
N LEU A 96 7.81 -10.15 -5.36
CA LEU A 96 6.89 -9.88 -6.47
C LEU A 96 7.15 -10.78 -7.71
N TYR A 97 8.33 -11.39 -7.79
CA TYR A 97 8.78 -12.20 -8.94
C TYR A 97 8.62 -13.70 -8.70
N GLU A 98 7.78 -14.09 -7.73
CA GLU A 98 7.51 -15.49 -7.42
C GLU A 98 6.86 -16.22 -8.61
N GLU A 99 7.55 -17.20 -9.18
CA GLU A 99 7.08 -17.91 -10.37
C GLU A 99 5.98 -18.93 -10.08
N PHE A 100 6.04 -19.55 -8.90
CA PHE A 100 5.12 -20.64 -8.54
C PHE A 100 3.81 -20.12 -7.93
N TRP A 101 3.80 -18.90 -7.43
CA TRP A 101 2.61 -18.26 -6.88
C TRP A 101 2.47 -16.83 -7.39
N LYS A 102 2.13 -16.71 -8.65
CA LYS A 102 1.98 -15.40 -9.30
C LYS A 102 0.81 -14.61 -8.73
N ILE A 103 1.04 -13.33 -8.53
CA ILE A 103 -0.02 -12.37 -8.20
C ILE A 103 -0.63 -11.91 -9.50
N TYR A 104 -1.94 -12.19 -9.66
CA TYR A 104 -2.70 -11.77 -10.84
C TYR A 104 -3.46 -10.49 -10.51
N THR A 105 -3.38 -9.52 -11.42
CA THR A 105 -4.14 -8.28 -11.35
C THR A 105 -4.65 -7.93 -12.75
N LYS A 106 -5.62 -7.03 -12.83
CA LYS A 106 -6.02 -6.50 -14.12
C LYS A 106 -4.91 -5.57 -14.63
N CYS A 107 -4.25 -5.99 -15.71
CA CYS A 107 -3.29 -5.19 -16.45
C CYS A 107 -3.89 -4.84 -17.81
N ASP A 108 -3.84 -3.58 -18.19
CA ASP A 108 -4.03 -3.17 -19.57
C ASP A 108 -2.69 -3.43 -20.29
N THR A 109 -2.74 -3.83 -21.57
CA THR A 109 -1.52 -3.93 -22.37
C THR A 109 -1.09 -2.53 -22.75
N ILE A 110 0.03 -2.09 -22.20
CA ILE A 110 0.60 -0.76 -22.44
C ILE A 110 2.06 -0.88 -22.88
N GLU A 111 2.65 0.21 -23.33
CA GLU A 111 3.99 0.26 -23.86
C GLU A 111 5.05 -0.05 -22.80
N PRO A 112 6.25 -0.53 -23.17
CA PRO A 112 7.38 -0.62 -22.27
C PRO A 112 7.77 0.73 -21.69
N GLN A 113 8.40 0.73 -20.51
CA GLN A 113 8.97 1.94 -19.94
C GLN A 113 10.12 2.49 -20.80
N TYR A 114 10.30 3.80 -20.80
CA TYR A 114 11.38 4.49 -21.48
C TYR A 114 12.27 5.25 -20.50
N ILE A 115 13.57 4.99 -20.52
CA ILE A 115 14.59 5.71 -19.76
C ILE A 115 15.41 6.56 -20.71
N ALA A 116 15.30 7.89 -20.60
CA ALA A 116 15.95 8.82 -21.51
C ALA A 116 17.47 8.89 -21.29
N PRO A 117 18.25 9.29 -22.31
CA PRO A 117 19.67 9.55 -22.16
C PRO A 117 19.92 10.60 -21.05
N GLY A 118 20.84 10.28 -20.14
CA GLY A 118 21.17 11.16 -19.00
C GLY A 118 20.25 11.03 -17.78
N ALA A 119 19.17 10.28 -17.87
CA ALA A 119 18.35 9.93 -16.71
C ALA A 119 19.13 9.02 -15.76
N LYS A 120 18.86 9.16 -14.45
CA LYS A 120 19.45 8.32 -13.41
C LYS A 120 18.37 7.51 -12.70
N VAL A 121 18.48 6.20 -12.73
CA VAL A 121 17.57 5.28 -12.02
C VAL A 121 18.36 4.38 -11.10
N GLU A 122 18.02 4.37 -9.82
CA GLU A 122 18.74 3.62 -8.80
C GLU A 122 17.80 3.05 -7.75
N ARG A 123 17.78 1.72 -7.57
CA ARG A 123 16.91 1.00 -6.63
C ARG A 123 15.44 1.37 -6.76
N CYS A 124 14.83 1.11 -7.90
CA CYS A 124 13.45 1.49 -8.18
C CYS A 124 12.64 0.32 -8.75
N ILE A 125 11.36 0.32 -8.46
CA ILE A 125 10.35 -0.42 -9.24
C ILE A 125 9.70 0.59 -10.16
N ILE A 126 9.68 0.29 -11.48
CA ILE A 126 9.14 1.18 -12.50
C ILE A 126 8.08 0.42 -13.29
N GLY A 127 6.87 0.99 -13.33
CA GLY A 127 5.74 0.46 -14.08
C GLY A 127 5.89 0.63 -15.59
N GLU A 128 5.07 -0.09 -16.33
CA GLU A 128 4.98 -0.02 -17.78
C GLU A 128 4.56 1.38 -18.25
N ALA A 129 4.93 1.77 -19.46
CA ALA A 129 4.72 3.09 -20.05
C ALA A 129 5.27 4.28 -19.22
N ALA A 130 6.07 4.04 -18.20
CA ALA A 130 6.72 5.13 -17.49
C ALA A 130 7.83 5.74 -18.35
N GLU A 131 7.91 7.07 -18.40
CA GLU A 131 8.89 7.84 -19.14
C GLU A 131 9.76 8.68 -18.20
N ILE A 132 11.06 8.34 -18.08
CA ILE A 132 11.96 8.93 -17.09
C ILE A 132 13.04 9.75 -17.79
N HIS A 133 13.04 11.07 -17.58
CA HIS A 133 14.07 12.01 -18.07
C HIS A 133 14.93 12.60 -16.93
N GLY A 134 14.50 12.46 -15.69
CA GLY A 134 15.15 12.97 -14.49
C GLY A 134 15.90 11.89 -13.70
N ALA A 135 16.05 12.12 -12.41
CA ALA A 135 16.64 11.17 -11.46
C ALA A 135 15.55 10.54 -10.57
N VAL A 136 15.53 9.21 -10.49
CA VAL A 136 14.63 8.46 -9.62
C VAL A 136 15.46 7.52 -8.76
N ILE A 137 15.38 7.68 -7.45
CA ILE A 137 16.23 6.98 -6.49
C ILE A 137 15.35 6.40 -5.38
N ASN A 138 15.54 5.12 -5.07
CA ASN A 138 14.85 4.42 -3.98
C ASN A 138 13.33 4.66 -3.98
N SER A 139 12.67 4.50 -5.14
CA SER A 139 11.29 4.92 -5.34
C SER A 139 10.47 3.90 -6.12
N VAL A 140 9.16 3.94 -5.93
CA VAL A 140 8.20 3.14 -6.68
C VAL A 140 7.44 4.05 -7.64
N ILE A 141 7.54 3.77 -8.93
CA ILE A 141 6.92 4.55 -10.01
C ILE A 141 5.85 3.70 -10.67
N GLY A 142 4.62 4.17 -10.65
CA GLY A 142 3.48 3.51 -11.27
C GLY A 142 3.50 3.56 -12.79
N PRO A 143 2.56 2.85 -13.44
CA PRO A 143 2.42 2.87 -14.89
C PRO A 143 2.06 4.26 -15.40
N ASN A 144 2.48 4.55 -16.66
CA ASN A 144 2.17 5.79 -17.36
C ASN A 144 2.55 7.07 -16.59
N VAL A 145 3.66 7.02 -15.86
CA VAL A 145 4.21 8.18 -15.12
C VAL A 145 5.27 8.86 -15.97
N TYR A 146 5.18 10.17 -16.08
CA TYR A 146 6.21 11.01 -16.72
C TYR A 146 7.05 11.72 -15.66
N ILE A 147 8.37 11.60 -15.75
CA ILE A 147 9.34 12.34 -14.90
C ILE A 147 10.19 13.25 -15.81
N GLY A 148 9.99 14.57 -15.69
CA GLY A 148 10.62 15.57 -16.52
C GLY A 148 12.15 15.73 -16.33
N PRO A 149 12.83 16.36 -17.29
CA PRO A 149 14.27 16.66 -17.21
C PRO A 149 14.60 17.49 -15.96
N GLY A 150 15.72 17.16 -15.31
CA GLY A 150 16.15 17.85 -14.08
C GLY A 150 15.35 17.50 -12.83
N ALA A 151 14.24 16.79 -12.94
CA ALA A 151 13.46 16.36 -11.79
C ALA A 151 14.24 15.31 -10.96
N VAL A 152 14.05 15.35 -9.64
CA VAL A 152 14.64 14.41 -8.68
C VAL A 152 13.57 13.85 -7.77
N VAL A 153 13.37 12.55 -7.83
CA VAL A 153 12.39 11.81 -7.00
C VAL A 153 13.16 10.84 -6.12
N ARG A 154 12.99 10.94 -4.79
CA ARG A 154 13.65 10.09 -3.80
C ARG A 154 12.67 9.54 -2.79
N ASP A 155 12.93 8.30 -2.33
CA ASP A 155 12.20 7.66 -1.23
C ASP A 155 10.68 7.81 -1.35
N SER A 156 10.15 7.81 -2.58
CA SER A 156 8.81 8.26 -2.89
C SER A 156 8.02 7.25 -3.70
N ILE A 157 6.70 7.37 -3.61
CA ILE A 157 5.76 6.59 -4.39
C ILE A 157 5.02 7.54 -5.32
N ILE A 158 5.14 7.34 -6.62
CA ILE A 158 4.39 8.07 -7.64
C ILE A 158 3.39 7.12 -8.28
N MET A 159 2.12 7.35 -8.06
CA MET A 159 1.08 6.47 -8.59
C MET A 159 0.83 6.73 -10.07
N LYS A 160 0.09 5.82 -10.70
CA LYS A 160 -0.16 5.79 -12.14
C LYS A 160 -0.73 7.11 -12.69
N ASP A 161 -0.53 7.31 -14.01
CA ASP A 161 -1.09 8.42 -14.77
C ASP A 161 -0.70 9.81 -14.23
N THR A 162 0.47 9.93 -13.60
CA THR A 162 0.97 11.15 -12.96
C THR A 162 2.10 11.76 -13.79
N SER A 163 2.07 13.09 -13.96
CA SER A 163 3.09 13.86 -14.67
C SER A 163 3.87 14.77 -13.73
N ILE A 164 5.18 14.61 -13.69
CA ILE A 164 6.13 15.42 -12.93
C ILE A 164 6.89 16.32 -13.90
N GLY A 165 6.81 17.63 -13.71
CA GLY A 165 7.44 18.64 -14.55
C GLY A 165 8.96 18.66 -14.46
N ARG A 166 9.58 19.68 -15.07
CA ARG A 166 11.03 19.90 -15.08
C ARG A 166 11.51 20.44 -13.73
N ASP A 167 12.74 20.09 -13.35
CA ASP A 167 13.42 20.65 -12.18
C ASP A 167 12.59 20.52 -10.87
N VAL A 168 11.71 19.55 -10.82
CA VAL A 168 10.88 19.21 -9.63
C VAL A 168 11.73 18.41 -8.65
N THR A 169 11.57 18.69 -7.36
CA THR A 169 12.16 17.86 -6.30
C THR A 169 11.07 17.24 -5.45
N ILE A 170 11.07 15.91 -5.36
CA ILE A 170 10.14 15.13 -4.53
C ILE A 170 10.96 14.23 -3.62
N ASP A 171 10.73 14.35 -2.32
CA ASP A 171 11.41 13.56 -1.30
C ASP A 171 10.42 13.00 -0.29
N LYS A 172 10.55 11.71 0.05
CA LYS A 172 9.74 10.98 1.04
C LYS A 172 8.25 11.30 0.95
N SER A 173 7.69 11.11 -0.24
CA SER A 173 6.31 11.52 -0.56
C SER A 173 5.51 10.42 -1.24
N ILE A 174 4.21 10.48 -1.09
CA ILE A 174 3.24 9.69 -1.86
C ILE A 174 2.47 10.66 -2.75
N ILE A 175 2.58 10.49 -4.06
CA ILE A 175 1.80 11.24 -5.04
C ILE A 175 0.72 10.31 -5.59
N ALA A 176 -0.53 10.71 -5.43
CA ALA A 176 -1.69 9.94 -5.89
C ALA A 176 -1.75 9.85 -7.42
N GLU A 177 -2.62 9.00 -7.90
CA GLU A 177 -2.85 8.84 -9.34
C GLU A 177 -3.47 10.09 -9.98
N ASN A 178 -3.25 10.26 -11.29
CA ASN A 178 -3.76 11.35 -12.10
C ASN A 178 -3.34 12.76 -11.61
N CYS A 179 -2.20 12.88 -10.94
CA CYS A 179 -1.66 14.16 -10.48
C CYS A 179 -0.78 14.82 -11.56
N ARG A 180 -0.76 16.14 -11.55
CA ARG A 180 0.16 16.95 -12.34
C ARG A 180 0.94 17.89 -11.44
N ILE A 181 2.27 17.73 -11.43
CA ILE A 181 3.21 18.57 -10.69
C ILE A 181 3.93 19.46 -11.70
N GLU A 182 3.75 20.77 -11.57
CA GLU A 182 4.34 21.75 -12.49
C GLU A 182 5.85 21.92 -12.29
N ASP A 183 6.52 22.55 -13.25
CA ASP A 183 7.96 22.76 -13.25
C ASP A 183 8.45 23.49 -11.98
N GLY A 184 9.57 23.08 -11.43
CA GLY A 184 10.27 23.71 -10.31
C GLY A 184 9.62 23.52 -8.93
N VAL A 185 8.54 22.75 -8.82
CA VAL A 185 7.88 22.45 -7.52
C VAL A 185 8.78 21.60 -6.63
N THR A 186 8.78 21.90 -5.34
CA THR A 186 9.49 21.12 -4.31
C THR A 186 8.50 20.56 -3.30
N LEU A 187 8.53 19.23 -3.09
CA LEU A 187 7.68 18.50 -2.16
C LEU A 187 8.55 17.67 -1.20
N GLY A 188 8.13 17.61 0.06
CA GLY A 188 8.76 16.75 1.06
C GLY A 188 10.06 17.27 1.67
N ILE A 189 10.61 18.36 1.17
CA ILE A 189 11.82 18.98 1.69
C ILE A 189 11.44 20.21 2.53
N GLY A 190 11.82 20.23 3.81
CA GLY A 190 11.60 21.38 4.66
C GLY A 190 12.07 21.17 6.09
N GLU A 191 12.47 22.26 6.77
CA GLU A 191 12.95 22.24 8.16
C GLU A 191 11.89 21.75 9.16
N ALA A 192 10.61 21.83 8.80
CA ALA A 192 9.51 21.54 9.74
C ALA A 192 9.33 20.06 10.08
N ALA A 193 9.80 19.12 9.25
CA ALA A 193 9.68 17.70 9.56
C ALA A 193 10.60 16.81 8.69
N PRO A 194 11.91 16.73 8.96
CA PRO A 194 12.88 15.98 8.13
C PRO A 194 12.58 14.48 8.03
N ASN A 195 11.66 13.96 8.84
CA ASN A 195 11.23 12.55 8.82
C ASN A 195 9.71 12.36 8.57
N LYS A 196 8.99 13.41 8.15
CA LYS A 196 7.56 13.30 7.91
C LYS A 196 7.28 12.87 6.49
N LEU A 197 6.46 11.84 6.34
CA LEU A 197 5.92 11.43 5.06
C LEU A 197 4.90 12.48 4.56
N ASN A 198 5.02 12.87 3.29
CA ASN A 198 4.09 13.77 2.64
C ASN A 198 3.16 12.99 1.70
N ALA A 199 1.91 13.33 1.66
CA ALA A 199 0.93 12.73 0.76
C ALA A 199 0.21 13.84 -0.02
N VAL A 200 0.19 13.70 -1.34
CA VAL A 200 -0.42 14.63 -2.27
C VAL A 200 -1.48 13.91 -3.08
N SER A 201 -2.70 14.43 -3.04
CA SER A 201 -3.85 13.90 -3.78
C SER A 201 -4.54 14.95 -4.65
N TYR A 202 -3.83 16.02 -5.00
CA TYR A 202 -4.36 17.08 -5.86
C TYR A 202 -4.12 16.74 -7.31
N THR A 203 -5.08 17.05 -8.15
CA THR A 203 -4.97 16.84 -9.61
C THR A 203 -3.97 17.80 -10.28
N HIS A 204 -3.64 18.92 -9.62
CA HIS A 204 -2.73 19.93 -10.16
C HIS A 204 -2.01 20.70 -9.06
N LEU A 205 -0.69 20.83 -9.17
CA LEU A 205 0.15 21.64 -8.28
C LEU A 205 1.03 22.59 -9.08
N THR A 206 0.95 23.87 -8.73
CA THR A 206 1.74 24.97 -9.31
C THR A 206 2.61 25.67 -8.27
N LEU A 207 3.64 26.41 -8.72
CA LEU A 207 4.43 27.29 -7.84
C LEU A 207 3.60 28.53 -7.42
N PRO A 208 3.81 29.05 -6.19
CA PRO A 208 4.56 28.49 -5.09
C PRO A 208 3.64 27.66 -4.17
N THR A 209 3.77 26.35 -4.18
CA THR A 209 3.04 25.49 -3.24
C THR A 209 4.03 24.90 -2.26
N ILE A 210 4.13 25.47 -1.07
CA ILE A 210 4.82 24.89 0.08
C ILE A 210 3.75 24.21 0.91
N LEU A 211 3.76 22.90 0.98
CA LEU A 211 2.90 22.10 1.84
C LEU A 211 3.71 21.56 3.03
#